data_5ac0ec4e6058839ada68681d341a4cdd
#
_entry.id   5ac0ec4e6058839ada68681d341a4cdd
#
_cell.length_a   1.000
_cell.length_b   1.000
_cell.length_c   1.000
_cell.angle_alpha   90.00
_cell.angle_beta   90.00
_cell.angle_gamma   90.00
#
_symmetry.space_group_name_H-M   'P 1'
#
loop_
_entity.id
_entity.type
_entity.pdbx_description
1 polymer ?
#
loop_
_entity_poly.entity_id
_entity_poly.type
_entity_poly.pdbx_seq_one_letter_code
_entity_poly.pdbx_strand_id
1 'polypeptide(L)'
;MKKILLFAALFSGAVNAATLSVGNNLELLVVDGKEVKSGRFSHAESVELSEGEHQVVVRFDGEVKRGSKKVIYTTRPYLFDVNMTSQDAEITLPRLTSESQAKAYFARDPQWTFETAAGVTTLSAVELIGDGLGAYSDIPALVAEYNKENGIIIENGNPVDLQKTVVEVDDKTGKVQITGDALTQLKLWYSKASQEEKKTFKIWMAEHDFS
;
A
#
# COMPACT_ATOMS: atom_id res chain seq x y z
N MET A 1 28.18 -14.45 51.27
CA MET A 1 27.95 -14.57 49.84
C MET A 1 26.55 -14.02 49.53
N LYS A 2 26.50 -12.74 49.09
CA LYS A 2 25.21 -12.07 48.74
C LYS A 2 24.92 -12.33 47.26
N LYS A 3 23.87 -13.07 46.95
CA LYS A 3 23.34 -13.29 45.58
C LYS A 3 22.54 -12.06 45.18
N ILE A 4 23.06 -11.26 44.24
CA ILE A 4 22.35 -10.15 43.60
C ILE A 4 21.51 -10.80 42.47
N LEU A 5 20.18 -10.83 42.62
CA LEU A 5 19.25 -11.17 41.58
C LEU A 5 19.06 -9.92 40.70
N LEU A 6 19.60 -9.97 39.49
CA LEU A 6 19.39 -8.95 38.46
C LEU A 6 18.00 -9.18 37.83
N PHE A 7 17.03 -8.35 38.18
CA PHE A 7 15.71 -8.34 37.57
C PHE A 7 15.82 -7.60 36.22
N ALA A 8 15.90 -8.33 35.13
CA ALA A 8 15.76 -7.78 33.79
C ALA A 8 14.28 -7.45 33.56
N ALA A 9 13.90 -6.18 33.68
CA ALA A 9 12.59 -5.70 33.28
C ALA A 9 12.52 -5.73 31.75
N LEU A 10 11.80 -6.68 31.19
CA LEU A 10 11.40 -6.68 29.78
C LEU A 10 10.37 -5.55 29.60
N PHE A 11 10.79 -4.42 29.10
CA PHE A 11 9.88 -3.42 28.53
C PHE A 11 9.30 -3.97 27.24
N SER A 12 8.16 -4.64 27.33
CA SER A 12 7.29 -4.85 26.18
C SER A 12 6.66 -3.50 25.86
N GLY A 13 7.22 -2.79 24.88
CA GLY A 13 6.58 -1.63 24.29
C GLY A 13 5.22 -2.08 23.76
N ALA A 14 4.13 -1.54 24.27
CA ALA A 14 2.83 -1.69 23.66
C ALA A 14 2.90 -0.99 22.30
N VAL A 15 2.89 -1.77 21.22
CA VAL A 15 2.65 -1.25 19.88
C VAL A 15 1.19 -0.82 19.89
N ASN A 16 0.93 0.49 19.91
CA ASN A 16 -0.41 1.02 19.71
C ASN A 16 -0.77 0.75 18.24
N ALA A 17 -1.61 -0.22 18.00
CA ALA A 17 -2.24 -0.45 16.71
C ALA A 17 -3.54 0.35 16.68
N ALA A 18 -3.79 1.02 15.56
CA ALA A 18 -5.04 1.71 15.26
C ALA A 18 -5.78 0.96 14.15
N THR A 19 -7.10 1.05 14.12
CA THR A 19 -7.91 0.39 13.11
C THR A 19 -8.02 1.27 11.88
N LEU A 20 -7.61 0.76 10.71
CA LEU A 20 -8.01 1.29 9.42
C LEU A 20 -9.25 0.54 8.96
N SER A 21 -10.33 1.25 8.69
CA SER A 21 -11.56 0.72 8.13
C SER A 21 -11.85 1.30 6.74
N VAL A 22 -12.77 0.67 6.02
CA VAL A 22 -13.30 1.18 4.76
C VAL A 22 -14.82 1.31 4.82
N GLY A 23 -15.34 2.34 4.17
CA GLY A 23 -16.77 2.64 4.16
C GLY A 23 -17.62 1.60 3.40
N ASN A 24 -18.93 1.80 3.43
CA ASN A 24 -19.89 0.89 2.80
C ASN A 24 -19.60 0.63 1.32
N ASN A 25 -19.73 -0.61 0.89
CA ASN A 25 -19.46 -1.08 -0.47
C ASN A 25 -17.99 -0.96 -0.89
N LEU A 26 -17.09 -0.78 0.06
CA LEU A 26 -15.65 -0.85 -0.16
C LEU A 26 -15.10 -2.17 0.40
N GLU A 27 -14.09 -2.67 -0.26
CA GLU A 27 -13.36 -3.88 0.14
C GLU A 27 -11.89 -3.58 0.26
N LEU A 28 -11.30 -3.94 1.40
CA LEU A 28 -9.87 -3.86 1.65
C LEU A 28 -9.20 -5.13 1.11
N LEU A 29 -8.31 -4.99 0.14
CA LEU A 29 -7.74 -6.11 -0.59
C LEU A 29 -6.32 -6.47 -0.17
N VAL A 30 -5.46 -5.45 -0.06
CA VAL A 30 -4.04 -5.61 0.24
C VAL A 30 -3.59 -4.51 1.18
N VAL A 31 -2.75 -4.86 2.13
CA VAL A 31 -2.04 -3.92 3.00
C VAL A 31 -0.57 -4.33 3.06
N ASP A 32 0.32 -3.39 2.76
CA ASP A 32 1.77 -3.58 2.78
C ASP A 32 2.22 -4.83 2.00
N GLY A 33 1.63 -5.00 0.81
CA GLY A 33 1.90 -6.13 -0.09
C GLY A 33 1.29 -7.47 0.35
N LYS A 34 0.52 -7.53 1.42
CA LYS A 34 -0.14 -8.74 1.92
C LYS A 34 -1.63 -8.68 1.70
N GLU A 35 -2.20 -9.78 1.20
CA GLU A 35 -3.64 -9.94 1.07
C GLU A 35 -4.34 -9.85 2.43
N VAL A 36 -5.37 -9.03 2.51
CA VAL A 36 -6.26 -8.97 3.68
C VAL A 36 -7.28 -10.09 3.55
N LYS A 37 -7.22 -11.05 4.47
CA LYS A 37 -8.13 -12.19 4.44
C LYS A 37 -9.55 -11.75 4.77
N SER A 38 -10.46 -11.96 3.85
CA SER A 38 -11.89 -11.80 4.07
C SER A 38 -12.54 -13.12 4.53
N GLY A 39 -13.70 -13.04 5.16
CA GLY A 39 -14.54 -14.21 5.41
C GLY A 39 -15.07 -14.80 4.11
N ARG A 40 -15.52 -16.06 4.13
CA ARG A 40 -15.98 -16.80 2.92
C ARG A 40 -17.11 -16.09 2.15
N PHE A 41 -17.85 -15.20 2.82
CA PHE A 41 -19.03 -14.50 2.27
C PHE A 41 -19.06 -13.01 2.67
N SER A 42 -17.94 -12.44 3.15
CA SER A 42 -17.86 -11.05 3.57
C SER A 42 -16.58 -10.42 3.04
N HIS A 43 -16.66 -9.16 2.66
CA HIS A 43 -15.51 -8.33 2.33
C HIS A 43 -14.69 -8.06 3.60
N ALA A 44 -13.39 -7.86 3.45
CA ALA A 44 -12.59 -7.31 4.53
C ALA A 44 -12.87 -5.80 4.61
N GLU A 45 -13.34 -5.35 5.76
CA GLU A 45 -13.75 -3.97 5.99
C GLU A 45 -12.79 -3.21 6.90
N SER A 46 -11.90 -3.91 7.59
CA SER A 46 -10.94 -3.29 8.50
C SER A 46 -9.70 -4.13 8.75
N VAL A 47 -8.64 -3.47 9.21
CA VAL A 47 -7.36 -4.07 9.61
C VAL A 47 -6.72 -3.23 10.72
N GLU A 48 -5.99 -3.86 11.63
CA GLU A 48 -5.18 -3.17 12.62
C GLU A 48 -3.79 -2.87 12.04
N LEU A 49 -3.36 -1.61 12.15
CA LEU A 49 -2.08 -1.11 11.64
C LEU A 49 -1.30 -0.41 12.75
N SER A 50 0.01 -0.50 12.67
CA SER A 50 0.90 0.30 13.51
C SER A 50 0.88 1.77 13.09
N GLU A 51 1.44 2.65 13.90
CA GLU A 51 1.72 4.02 13.45
C GLU A 51 2.76 4.02 12.33
N GLY A 52 2.60 4.90 11.34
CA GLY A 52 3.51 5.07 10.22
C GLY A 52 2.82 5.02 8.86
N GLU A 53 3.64 5.00 7.82
CA GLU A 53 3.16 4.92 6.43
C GLU A 53 2.82 3.47 6.06
N HIS A 54 1.67 3.31 5.42
CA HIS A 54 1.17 2.04 4.92
C HIS A 54 0.67 2.17 3.49
N GLN A 55 0.86 1.11 2.72
CA GLN A 55 0.31 0.98 1.37
C GLN A 55 -0.95 0.13 1.41
N VAL A 56 -2.08 0.72 1.00
CA VAL A 56 -3.40 0.11 1.13
C VAL A 56 -4.06 0.01 -0.23
N VAL A 57 -4.69 -1.12 -0.52
CA VAL A 57 -5.45 -1.33 -1.76
C VAL A 57 -6.91 -1.60 -1.45
N VAL A 58 -7.77 -0.78 -2.02
CA VAL A 58 -9.22 -0.83 -1.83
C VAL A 58 -9.91 -0.87 -3.18
N ARG A 59 -11.06 -1.53 -3.28
CA ARG A 59 -11.96 -1.41 -4.42
C ARG A 59 -13.38 -1.12 -3.97
N PHE A 60 -14.16 -0.53 -4.84
CA PHE A 60 -15.60 -0.50 -4.67
C PHE A 60 -16.16 -1.83 -5.20
N ASP A 61 -16.92 -2.54 -4.36
CA ASP A 61 -17.64 -3.77 -4.71
C ASP A 61 -18.96 -3.78 -3.96
N GLY A 62 -20.00 -3.30 -4.61
CA GLY A 62 -21.25 -3.07 -3.91
C GLY A 62 -22.50 -3.15 -4.77
N GLU A 63 -23.62 -3.34 -4.09
CA GLU A 63 -24.93 -3.37 -4.71
C GLU A 63 -25.42 -1.97 -5.06
N VAL A 64 -25.72 -1.77 -6.34
CA VAL A 64 -26.27 -0.52 -6.88
C VAL A 64 -27.52 -0.78 -7.71
N LYS A 65 -28.32 0.24 -7.97
CA LYS A 65 -29.54 0.13 -8.79
C LYS A 65 -29.24 0.32 -10.28
N ARG A 66 -29.73 -0.58 -11.10
CA ARG A 66 -29.85 -0.43 -12.55
C ARG A 66 -31.34 -0.42 -12.91
N GLY A 67 -31.95 0.78 -12.97
CA GLY A 67 -33.41 0.93 -13.02
C GLY A 67 -34.07 0.40 -11.74
N SER A 68 -34.95 -0.59 -11.88
CA SER A 68 -35.61 -1.25 -10.74
C SER A 68 -34.83 -2.46 -10.18
N LYS A 69 -33.75 -2.90 -10.85
CA LYS A 69 -32.98 -4.08 -10.45
C LYS A 69 -31.76 -3.68 -9.61
N LYS A 70 -31.37 -4.57 -8.71
CA LYS A 70 -30.11 -4.52 -7.99
C LYS A 70 -29.06 -5.30 -8.77
N VAL A 71 -27.86 -4.72 -8.91
CA VAL A 71 -26.71 -5.34 -9.57
C VAL A 71 -25.47 -5.05 -8.74
N ILE A 72 -24.50 -5.95 -8.79
CA ILE A 72 -23.19 -5.69 -8.23
C ILE A 72 -22.38 -4.86 -9.22
N TYR A 73 -21.77 -3.80 -8.75
CA TYR A 73 -20.82 -3.00 -9.50
C TYR A 73 -19.47 -3.07 -8.80
N THR A 74 -18.46 -3.54 -9.53
CA THR A 74 -17.11 -3.72 -9.03
C THR A 74 -16.16 -2.88 -9.85
N THR A 75 -15.27 -2.12 -9.18
CA THR A 75 -14.22 -1.33 -9.84
C THR A 75 -12.92 -2.10 -9.95
N ARG A 76 -11.96 -1.52 -10.66
CA ARG A 76 -10.55 -1.88 -10.48
C ARG A 76 -10.09 -1.51 -9.07
N PRO A 77 -8.99 -2.12 -8.59
CA PRO A 77 -8.40 -1.74 -7.30
C PRO A 77 -7.73 -0.36 -7.38
N TYR A 78 -7.79 0.37 -6.28
CA TYR A 78 -7.11 1.64 -6.07
C TYR A 78 -6.09 1.50 -4.96
N LEU A 79 -4.87 1.96 -5.20
CA LEU A 79 -3.77 1.95 -4.25
C LEU A 79 -3.61 3.33 -3.63
N PHE A 80 -3.38 3.35 -2.33
CA PHE A 80 -3.18 4.54 -1.51
C PHE A 80 -1.94 4.40 -0.65
N ASP A 81 -1.22 5.48 -0.47
CA ASP A 81 -0.29 5.66 0.64
C ASP A 81 -1.02 6.42 1.76
N VAL A 82 -1.12 5.81 2.93
CA VAL A 82 -1.78 6.38 4.11
C VAL A 82 -0.81 6.47 5.27
N ASN A 83 -0.89 7.55 6.04
CA ASN A 83 -0.09 7.69 7.26
C ASN A 83 -0.99 7.47 8.47
N MET A 84 -0.83 6.32 9.13
CA MET A 84 -1.57 5.97 10.34
C MET A 84 -0.93 6.60 11.57
N THR A 85 -1.80 7.11 12.43
CA THR A 85 -1.42 7.56 13.78
C THR A 85 -1.97 6.57 14.80
N SER A 86 -1.90 6.89 16.10
CA SER A 86 -2.55 6.12 17.16
C SER A 86 -4.09 6.20 17.15
N GLN A 87 -4.68 6.89 16.16
CA GLN A 87 -6.12 7.06 16.01
C GLN A 87 -6.67 6.20 14.87
N ASP A 88 -7.86 5.66 15.07
CA ASP A 88 -8.59 4.96 14.02
C ASP A 88 -8.88 5.88 12.83
N ALA A 89 -8.91 5.28 11.65
CA ALA A 89 -9.14 5.97 10.39
C ALA A 89 -10.10 5.19 9.50
N GLU A 90 -10.78 5.89 8.60
CA GLU A 90 -11.67 5.29 7.62
C GLU A 90 -11.43 5.88 6.22
N ILE A 91 -11.31 5.00 5.22
CA ILE A 91 -11.31 5.41 3.80
C ILE A 91 -12.74 5.35 3.30
N THR A 92 -13.26 6.47 2.80
CA THR A 92 -14.66 6.56 2.37
C THR A 92 -14.82 7.15 0.96
N LEU A 93 -16.02 6.96 0.43
CA LEU A 93 -16.51 7.55 -0.82
C LEU A 93 -17.90 8.15 -0.59
N PRO A 94 -18.33 9.12 -1.39
CA PRO A 94 -19.71 9.53 -1.46
C PRO A 94 -20.64 8.35 -1.75
N ARG A 95 -21.84 8.39 -1.21
CA ARG A 95 -22.82 7.32 -1.42
C ARG A 95 -23.23 7.20 -2.89
N LEU A 96 -22.86 6.11 -3.51
CA LEU A 96 -23.22 5.76 -4.89
C LEU A 96 -24.40 4.79 -4.88
N THR A 97 -25.54 5.23 -5.39
CA THR A 97 -26.80 4.47 -5.27
C THR A 97 -27.26 3.82 -6.58
N SER A 98 -26.70 4.24 -7.73
CA SER A 98 -27.02 3.67 -9.03
C SER A 98 -25.76 3.34 -9.83
N GLU A 99 -25.88 2.37 -10.72
CA GLU A 99 -24.78 1.98 -11.61
C GLU A 99 -24.32 3.14 -12.51
N SER A 100 -25.25 3.96 -13.01
CA SER A 100 -24.90 5.13 -13.82
C SER A 100 -24.11 6.17 -13.02
N GLN A 101 -24.49 6.39 -11.76
CA GLN A 101 -23.76 7.27 -10.85
C GLN A 101 -22.36 6.70 -10.56
N ALA A 102 -22.25 5.41 -10.25
CA ALA A 102 -20.97 4.75 -9.99
C ALA A 102 -20.06 4.84 -11.23
N LYS A 103 -20.55 4.49 -12.41
CA LYS A 103 -19.78 4.60 -13.66
C LYS A 103 -19.32 6.02 -13.94
N ALA A 104 -20.17 7.03 -13.75
CA ALA A 104 -19.82 8.41 -13.96
C ALA A 104 -18.79 8.94 -12.93
N TYR A 105 -18.85 8.42 -11.71
CA TYR A 105 -17.91 8.77 -10.64
C TYR A 105 -16.52 8.20 -10.89
N PHE A 106 -16.43 6.91 -11.18
CA PHE A 106 -15.15 6.21 -11.42
C PHE A 106 -14.58 6.43 -12.83
N ALA A 107 -15.34 6.99 -13.78
CA ALA A 107 -14.80 7.38 -15.09
C ALA A 107 -13.97 8.68 -15.07
N ARG A 108 -13.93 9.36 -13.94
CA ARG A 108 -13.14 10.56 -13.70
C ARG A 108 -12.08 10.25 -12.65
N ASP A 109 -11.51 11.28 -12.06
CA ASP A 109 -10.66 11.14 -10.89
C ASP A 109 -11.54 11.04 -9.61
N PRO A 110 -11.79 9.84 -9.08
CA PRO A 110 -12.69 9.67 -7.95
C PRO A 110 -12.08 10.27 -6.69
N GLN A 111 -12.85 11.10 -5.99
CA GLN A 111 -12.42 11.74 -4.76
C GLN A 111 -12.58 10.77 -3.59
N TRP A 112 -11.48 10.28 -3.09
CA TRP A 112 -11.41 9.44 -1.90
C TRP A 112 -11.14 10.30 -0.67
N THR A 113 -11.76 9.96 0.44
CA THR A 113 -11.56 10.65 1.70
C THR A 113 -10.98 9.74 2.77
N PHE A 114 -10.13 10.32 3.59
CA PHE A 114 -9.53 9.69 4.76
C PHE A 114 -10.02 10.44 5.99
N GLU A 115 -10.82 9.77 6.79
CA GLU A 115 -11.49 10.32 7.96
C GLU A 115 -10.79 9.82 9.22
N THR A 116 -10.45 10.73 10.11
CA THR A 116 -9.89 10.46 11.44
C THR A 116 -10.58 11.32 12.46
N ALA A 117 -10.34 11.08 13.74
CA ALA A 117 -10.83 11.97 14.81
C ALA A 117 -10.29 13.41 14.70
N ALA A 118 -9.16 13.61 14.02
CA ALA A 118 -8.56 14.93 13.79
C ALA A 118 -9.20 15.69 12.59
N GLY A 119 -9.93 15.01 11.73
CA GLY A 119 -10.60 15.60 10.56
C GLY A 119 -10.62 14.71 9.33
N VAL A 120 -11.03 15.30 8.21
CA VAL A 120 -11.18 14.65 6.92
C VAL A 120 -10.18 15.24 5.93
N THR A 121 -9.45 14.37 5.23
CA THR A 121 -8.51 14.75 4.17
C THR A 121 -8.83 13.99 2.88
N THR A 122 -8.40 14.54 1.73
CA THR A 122 -8.53 13.86 0.44
C THR A 122 -7.31 12.97 0.21
N LEU A 123 -7.53 11.73 -0.23
CA LEU A 123 -6.48 10.80 -0.63
C LEU A 123 -6.23 10.86 -2.13
N SER A 124 -4.96 10.87 -2.50
CA SER A 124 -4.54 10.59 -3.86
C SER A 124 -4.57 9.08 -4.08
N ALA A 125 -5.27 8.64 -5.11
CA ALA A 125 -5.43 7.24 -5.47
C ALA A 125 -4.68 6.91 -6.76
N VAL A 126 -4.07 5.73 -6.83
CA VAL A 126 -3.55 5.17 -8.07
C VAL A 126 -4.45 4.00 -8.49
N GLU A 127 -5.12 4.11 -9.64
CA GLU A 127 -5.87 3.00 -10.20
C GLU A 127 -4.88 1.93 -10.70
N LEU A 128 -4.96 0.71 -10.15
CA LEU A 128 -4.12 -0.39 -10.59
C LEU A 128 -4.68 -1.00 -11.87
N ILE A 129 -3.89 -0.96 -12.93
CA ILE A 129 -4.26 -1.48 -14.25
C ILE A 129 -3.49 -2.77 -14.48
N GLY A 130 -4.20 -3.88 -14.57
CA GLY A 130 -3.61 -5.16 -14.89
C GLY A 130 -3.87 -5.56 -16.35
N ASP A 131 -2.96 -6.32 -16.93
CA ASP A 131 -3.02 -6.78 -18.32
C ASP A 131 -3.60 -8.18 -18.47
N GLY A 132 -4.43 -8.37 -19.47
CA GLY A 132 -4.94 -9.67 -19.91
C GLY A 132 -6.08 -10.25 -19.08
N LEU A 133 -6.49 -11.46 -19.47
CA LEU A 133 -7.54 -12.22 -18.78
C LEU A 133 -7.04 -12.70 -17.41
N GLY A 134 -7.79 -12.37 -16.36
CA GLY A 134 -7.42 -12.76 -14.99
C GLY A 134 -6.46 -11.79 -14.29
N ALA A 135 -6.18 -10.61 -14.86
CA ALA A 135 -5.29 -9.60 -14.28
C ALA A 135 -5.62 -9.20 -12.83
N TYR A 136 -6.87 -9.36 -12.43
CA TYR A 136 -7.36 -9.04 -11.08
C TYR A 136 -7.65 -10.27 -10.22
N SER A 137 -7.13 -11.46 -10.59
CA SER A 137 -7.25 -12.68 -9.79
C SER A 137 -6.19 -12.78 -8.68
N ASP A 138 -5.09 -12.05 -8.82
CA ASP A 138 -3.99 -11.99 -7.85
C ASP A 138 -3.60 -10.50 -7.64
N ILE A 139 -4.32 -9.84 -6.75
CA ILE A 139 -4.09 -8.43 -6.44
C ILE A 139 -2.72 -8.20 -5.77
N PRO A 140 -2.25 -9.05 -4.85
CA PRO A 140 -0.89 -8.94 -4.32
C PRO A 140 0.19 -8.94 -5.41
N ALA A 141 0.08 -9.80 -6.43
CA ALA A 141 1.03 -9.81 -7.54
C ALA A 141 0.98 -8.51 -8.37
N LEU A 142 -0.21 -7.97 -8.60
CA LEU A 142 -0.40 -6.69 -9.29
C LEU A 142 0.24 -5.53 -8.49
N VAL A 143 0.09 -5.51 -7.17
CA VAL A 143 0.74 -4.55 -6.28
C VAL A 143 2.26 -4.70 -6.33
N ALA A 144 2.76 -5.93 -6.31
CA ALA A 144 4.21 -6.19 -6.38
C ALA A 144 4.83 -5.71 -7.70
N GLU A 145 4.11 -5.84 -8.81
CA GLU A 145 4.54 -5.31 -10.11
C GLU A 145 4.57 -3.78 -10.11
N TYR A 146 3.48 -3.14 -9.65
CA TYR A 146 3.42 -1.70 -9.48
C TYR A 146 4.58 -1.18 -8.60
N ASN A 147 4.82 -1.82 -7.46
CA ASN A 147 5.88 -1.44 -6.53
C ASN A 147 7.27 -1.57 -7.18
N LYS A 148 7.49 -2.65 -7.92
CA LYS A 148 8.74 -2.85 -8.67
C LYS A 148 8.98 -1.74 -9.70
N GLU A 149 7.97 -1.38 -10.47
CA GLU A 149 8.06 -0.32 -11.50
C GLU A 149 8.34 1.05 -10.89
N ASN A 150 7.73 1.33 -9.73
CA ASN A 150 7.87 2.60 -9.03
C ASN A 150 9.01 2.64 -8.02
N GLY A 151 9.79 1.54 -7.87
CA GLY A 151 10.92 1.50 -6.94
C GLY A 151 10.51 1.51 -5.47
N ILE A 152 9.30 1.01 -5.18
CA ILE A 152 8.79 0.85 -3.82
C ILE A 152 9.17 -0.54 -3.31
N ILE A 153 9.65 -0.63 -2.09
CA ILE A 153 9.88 -1.90 -1.38
C ILE A 153 9.10 -1.93 -0.08
N ILE A 154 8.72 -3.12 0.36
CA ILE A 154 8.15 -3.30 1.71
C ILE A 154 9.30 -3.71 2.63
N GLU A 155 9.67 -2.83 3.55
CA GLU A 155 10.74 -3.06 4.52
C GLU A 155 10.18 -3.01 5.94
N ASN A 156 10.37 -4.07 6.70
CA ASN A 156 9.80 -4.24 8.06
C ASN A 156 8.27 -4.06 8.14
N GLY A 157 7.56 -4.34 7.04
CA GLY A 157 6.12 -4.20 6.97
C GLY A 157 5.62 -2.83 6.52
N ASN A 158 6.51 -1.88 6.20
CA ASN A 158 6.16 -0.55 5.74
C ASN A 158 6.63 -0.32 4.30
N PRO A 159 5.88 0.43 3.47
CA PRO A 159 6.31 0.82 2.14
C PRO A 159 7.43 1.86 2.23
N VAL A 160 8.48 1.67 1.44
CA VAL A 160 9.59 2.61 1.29
C VAL A 160 9.75 2.95 -0.18
N ASP A 161 9.48 4.19 -0.53
CA ASP A 161 9.73 4.72 -1.88
C ASP A 161 11.22 5.07 -2.01
N LEU A 162 11.96 4.16 -2.64
CA LEU A 162 13.41 4.35 -2.83
C LEU A 162 13.71 5.49 -3.81
N GLN A 163 12.81 5.85 -4.71
CA GLN A 163 13.02 6.96 -5.63
C GLN A 163 12.98 8.30 -4.90
N LYS A 164 12.01 8.50 -4.00
CA LYS A 164 11.95 9.70 -3.16
C LYS A 164 13.17 9.83 -2.24
N THR A 165 13.74 8.70 -1.83
CA THR A 165 14.89 8.68 -0.92
C THR A 165 16.23 8.93 -1.65
N VAL A 166 16.33 8.56 -2.93
CA VAL A 166 17.58 8.58 -3.70
C VAL A 166 17.67 9.76 -4.68
N VAL A 167 16.54 10.34 -5.05
CA VAL A 167 16.48 11.39 -6.07
C VAL A 167 16.07 12.72 -5.43
N GLU A 168 16.94 13.69 -5.46
CA GLU A 168 16.65 15.08 -5.08
C GLU A 168 16.63 15.96 -6.33
N VAL A 169 15.56 16.69 -6.51
CA VAL A 169 15.45 17.68 -7.61
C VAL A 169 15.73 19.06 -7.03
N ASP A 170 16.76 19.72 -7.52
CA ASP A 170 17.02 21.12 -7.17
C ASP A 170 15.90 22.00 -7.76
N ASP A 171 15.05 22.54 -6.91
CA ASP A 171 13.90 23.38 -7.29
C ASP A 171 14.28 24.63 -8.11
N LYS A 172 15.52 25.08 -8.05
CA LYS A 172 15.98 26.29 -8.74
C LYS A 172 16.57 26.00 -10.12
N THR A 173 17.22 24.85 -10.27
CA THR A 173 17.95 24.51 -11.49
C THR A 173 17.31 23.37 -12.29
N GLY A 174 16.34 22.66 -11.71
CA GLY A 174 15.74 21.47 -12.29
C GLY A 174 16.73 20.29 -12.45
N LYS A 175 17.92 20.40 -11.85
CA LYS A 175 18.91 19.32 -11.92
C LYS A 175 18.55 18.22 -10.96
N VAL A 176 18.51 17.01 -11.50
CA VAL A 176 18.34 15.77 -10.73
C VAL A 176 19.70 15.38 -10.16
N GLN A 177 19.78 15.27 -8.84
CA GLN A 177 20.96 14.71 -8.15
C GLN A 177 20.55 13.37 -7.54
N ILE A 178 21.40 12.37 -7.72
CA ILE A 178 21.26 11.11 -7.02
C ILE A 178 21.85 11.32 -5.63
N THR A 179 20.99 11.36 -4.64
CA THR A 179 21.31 11.48 -3.21
C THR A 179 21.06 10.13 -2.52
N GLY A 180 21.23 10.06 -1.25
CA GLY A 180 21.07 8.83 -0.49
C GLY A 180 22.37 8.03 -0.37
N ASP A 181 22.40 7.18 0.63
CA ASP A 181 23.55 6.31 0.86
C ASP A 181 23.65 5.18 -0.17
N ALA A 182 24.83 4.57 -0.27
CA ALA A 182 25.09 3.51 -1.25
C ALA A 182 24.15 2.30 -1.10
N LEU A 183 23.72 1.96 0.12
CA LEU A 183 22.82 0.85 0.37
C LEU A 183 21.43 1.13 -0.19
N THR A 184 20.89 2.33 0.01
CA THR A 184 19.58 2.75 -0.53
C THR A 184 19.60 2.76 -2.05
N GLN A 185 20.68 3.25 -2.66
CA GLN A 185 20.86 3.19 -4.12
C GLN A 185 20.92 1.74 -4.63
N LEU A 186 21.66 0.85 -3.96
CA LEU A 186 21.71 -0.57 -4.30
C LEU A 186 20.34 -1.23 -4.22
N LYS A 187 19.56 -0.95 -3.17
CA LYS A 187 18.18 -1.46 -3.03
C LYS A 187 17.30 -0.99 -4.18
N LEU A 188 17.39 0.30 -4.59
CA LEU A 188 16.64 0.84 -5.70
C LEU A 188 16.98 0.11 -7.02
N TRP A 189 18.25 0.02 -7.36
CA TRP A 189 18.67 -0.65 -8.60
C TRP A 189 18.32 -2.14 -8.58
N TYR A 190 18.53 -2.81 -7.45
CA TYR A 190 18.19 -4.22 -7.29
C TYR A 190 16.67 -4.46 -7.39
N SER A 191 15.81 -3.58 -6.86
CA SER A 191 14.36 -3.70 -7.00
C SER A 191 13.89 -3.65 -8.45
N LYS A 192 14.50 -2.78 -9.26
CA LYS A 192 14.21 -2.59 -10.70
C LYS A 192 14.79 -3.66 -11.60
N ALA A 193 15.83 -4.36 -11.16
CA ALA A 193 16.53 -5.35 -11.96
C ALA A 193 15.63 -6.56 -12.28
N SER A 194 15.77 -7.09 -13.50
CA SER A 194 15.16 -8.35 -13.92
C SER A 194 15.68 -9.54 -13.11
N GLN A 195 15.01 -10.68 -13.20
CA GLN A 195 15.46 -11.90 -12.51
C GLN A 195 16.84 -12.37 -13.02
N GLU A 196 17.13 -12.17 -14.29
CA GLU A 196 18.41 -12.55 -14.89
C GLU A 196 19.55 -11.64 -14.42
N GLU A 197 19.32 -10.32 -14.39
CA GLU A 197 20.28 -9.37 -13.83
C GLU A 197 20.52 -9.61 -12.34
N LYS A 198 19.48 -9.90 -11.56
CA LYS A 198 19.61 -10.28 -10.14
C LYS A 198 20.44 -11.55 -9.96
N LYS A 199 20.27 -12.54 -10.83
CA LYS A 199 21.06 -13.78 -10.80
C LYS A 199 22.52 -13.48 -11.11
N THR A 200 22.79 -12.72 -12.18
CA THR A 200 24.14 -12.33 -12.58
C THR A 200 24.84 -11.53 -11.48
N PHE A 201 24.14 -10.58 -10.87
CA PHE A 201 24.68 -9.77 -9.78
C PHE A 201 25.02 -10.62 -8.54
N LYS A 202 24.18 -11.60 -8.17
CA LYS A 202 24.46 -12.53 -7.05
C LYS A 202 25.69 -13.38 -7.31
N ILE A 203 25.90 -13.85 -8.56
CA ILE A 203 27.10 -14.58 -8.95
C ILE A 203 28.33 -13.67 -8.82
N TRP A 204 28.24 -12.46 -9.37
CA TRP A 204 29.31 -11.47 -9.29
C TRP A 204 29.71 -11.16 -7.83
N MET A 205 28.72 -10.94 -6.93
CA MET A 205 28.99 -10.72 -5.51
C MET A 205 29.74 -11.91 -4.88
N ALA A 206 29.28 -13.14 -5.17
CA ALA A 206 29.91 -14.35 -4.62
C ALA A 206 31.36 -14.52 -5.07
N GLU A 207 31.72 -14.02 -6.27
CA GLU A 207 33.08 -14.08 -6.81
C GLU A 207 34.00 -12.98 -6.23
N HIS A 208 33.44 -11.84 -5.79
CA HIS A 208 34.25 -10.67 -5.40
C HIS A 208 34.25 -10.37 -3.89
N ASP A 209 33.21 -10.79 -3.14
CA ASP A 209 33.13 -10.50 -1.69
C ASP A 209 33.96 -11.46 -0.82
N PHE A 210 34.53 -12.53 -1.41
CA PHE A 210 35.36 -13.52 -0.70
C PHE A 210 36.83 -13.53 -1.18
N SER A 211 37.30 -12.45 -1.79
CA SER A 211 38.67 -12.32 -2.28
C SER A 211 39.54 -11.55 -1.31
#